data_74b6984c1f6ab2ad17181c07f1f43fa4
#
_entry.id   74b6984c1f6ab2ad17181c07f1f43fa4
#
_cell.length_a   1.000
_cell.length_b   1.000
_cell.length_c   1.000
_cell.angle_alpha   90.00
_cell.angle_beta   90.00
_cell.angle_gamma   90.00
#
_symmetry.space_group_name_H-M   'P 1'
#
loop_
_entity.id
_entity.type
_entity.pdbx_description
1 polymer ?
#
loop_
_entity_poly.entity_id
_entity_poly.type
_entity_poly.pdbx_seq_one_letter_code
_entity_poly.pdbx_strand_id
1 'polypeptide(L)'
;PIVMYAVLGGGMMGMWGNTLYASGYSIQSERWWGTLESILAVPTPLIWIIAGRTIWNALIGIVNGVAILVVAVFVLHAPVTVADLPMFLLAFLITLLSLAALGLVFSSAFVLTRQAGVLTNGLEFPIYVATGCMYPIAILPFWAGPLSLSLAPSWGIDAIRIAAGYNPQGLWDGFVGTLDP
;
A
#
# COMPACT_ATOMS: atom_id res chain seq x y z
N PRO A 1 3.01 17.05 -13.68
CA PRO A 1 2.59 15.65 -13.79
C PRO A 1 3.42 14.74 -12.85
N ILE A 2 4.77 14.76 -12.95
CA ILE A 2 5.68 13.88 -12.18
C ILE A 2 5.49 14.02 -10.66
N VAL A 3 5.33 15.25 -10.16
CA VAL A 3 5.15 15.52 -8.72
C VAL A 3 3.90 14.79 -8.18
N MET A 4 2.79 14.87 -8.91
CA MET A 4 1.56 14.20 -8.49
C MET A 4 1.68 12.68 -8.53
N TYR A 5 2.38 12.13 -9.53
CA TYR A 5 2.69 10.71 -9.59
C TYR A 5 3.46 10.25 -8.34
N ALA A 6 4.47 11.01 -7.96
CA ALA A 6 5.27 10.75 -6.76
C ALA A 6 4.46 10.89 -5.46
N VAL A 7 3.57 11.87 -5.39
CA VAL A 7 2.68 12.10 -4.23
C VAL A 7 1.72 10.93 -4.04
N LEU A 8 1.05 10.49 -5.10
CA LEU A 8 0.13 9.35 -5.03
C LEU A 8 0.87 8.06 -4.70
N GLY A 9 2.05 7.84 -5.30
CA GLY A 9 2.92 6.72 -4.97
C GLY A 9 3.40 6.73 -3.53
N GLY A 10 3.88 7.88 -3.04
CA GLY A 10 4.32 8.05 -1.65
C GLY A 10 3.20 7.85 -0.64
N GLY A 11 1.99 8.36 -0.94
CA GLY A 11 0.80 8.11 -0.12
C GLY A 11 0.49 6.63 0.01
N MET A 12 0.57 5.93 -1.11
CA MET A 12 0.33 4.48 -1.16
C MET A 12 1.39 3.69 -0.40
N MET A 13 2.67 4.09 -0.51
CA MET A 13 3.77 3.49 0.26
C MET A 13 3.56 3.66 1.77
N GLY A 14 3.13 4.84 2.21
CA GLY A 14 2.83 5.10 3.62
C GLY A 14 1.68 4.26 4.15
N MET A 15 0.61 4.11 3.36
CA MET A 15 -0.53 3.25 3.71
C MET A 15 -0.12 1.78 3.79
N TRP A 16 0.67 1.33 2.82
CA TRP A 16 1.16 -0.04 2.75
C TRP A 16 2.11 -0.36 3.90
N GLY A 17 3.13 0.48 4.12
CA GLY A 17 4.09 0.30 5.20
C GLY A 17 3.38 0.20 6.55
N ASN A 18 2.43 1.10 6.84
CA ASN A 18 1.66 1.03 8.06
C ASN A 18 0.85 -0.28 8.17
N THR A 19 0.21 -0.73 7.10
CA THR A 19 -0.59 -1.97 7.11
C THR A 19 0.29 -3.20 7.34
N LEU A 20 1.44 -3.30 6.65
CA LEU A 20 2.39 -4.41 6.81
C LEU A 20 3.03 -4.43 8.19
N TYR A 21 3.60 -3.29 8.62
CA TYR A 21 4.27 -3.21 9.92
C TYR A 21 3.30 -3.47 11.05
N ALA A 22 2.16 -2.80 11.05
CA ALA A 22 1.21 -2.94 12.12
C ALA A 22 0.60 -4.35 12.18
N SER A 23 0.36 -5.00 11.05
CA SER A 23 -0.13 -6.38 11.02
C SER A 23 0.95 -7.37 11.46
N GLY A 24 2.20 -7.22 10.98
CA GLY A 24 3.32 -8.10 11.32
C GLY A 24 3.76 -7.97 12.78
N TYR A 25 3.93 -6.74 13.26
CA TYR A 25 4.38 -6.48 14.63
C TYR A 25 3.31 -6.70 15.69
N SER A 26 2.04 -6.62 15.34
CA SER A 26 0.97 -6.71 16.32
C SER A 26 0.98 -8.02 17.13
N ILE A 27 1.23 -9.15 16.47
CA ILE A 27 1.29 -10.46 17.14
C ILE A 27 2.67 -10.68 17.79
N GLN A 28 3.72 -10.17 17.16
CA GLN A 28 5.06 -10.31 17.72
C GLN A 28 5.25 -9.48 19.00
N SER A 29 4.66 -8.29 19.07
CA SER A 29 4.66 -7.48 20.29
C SER A 29 3.93 -8.17 21.44
N GLU A 30 2.78 -8.80 21.17
CA GLU A 30 2.06 -9.59 22.18
C GLU A 30 2.89 -10.77 22.70
N ARG A 31 3.69 -11.40 21.83
CA ARG A 31 4.65 -12.44 22.27
C ARG A 31 5.71 -11.89 23.21
N TRP A 32 6.26 -10.71 22.88
CA TRP A 32 7.31 -10.09 23.70
C TRP A 32 6.78 -9.59 25.03
N TRP A 33 5.55 -9.11 25.07
CA TRP A 33 4.92 -8.63 26.31
C TRP A 33 4.28 -9.74 27.12
N GLY A 34 4.26 -10.99 26.62
CA GLY A 34 3.67 -12.13 27.29
C GLY A 34 2.13 -12.09 27.36
N THR A 35 1.50 -11.22 26.59
CA THR A 35 0.03 -11.06 26.58
C THR A 35 -0.67 -11.98 25.59
N LEU A 36 0.09 -12.67 24.74
CA LEU A 36 -0.46 -13.57 23.72
C LEU A 36 -1.29 -14.70 24.33
N GLU A 37 -0.85 -15.28 25.46
CA GLU A 37 -1.57 -16.34 26.15
C GLU A 37 -2.93 -15.86 26.68
N SER A 38 -2.98 -14.64 27.17
CA SER A 38 -4.23 -14.02 27.64
C SER A 38 -5.21 -13.79 26.48
N ILE A 39 -4.72 -13.40 25.31
CA ILE A 39 -5.54 -13.22 24.10
C ILE A 39 -6.06 -14.57 23.60
N LEU A 40 -5.26 -15.62 23.66
CA LEU A 40 -5.66 -16.96 23.24
C LEU A 40 -6.64 -17.63 24.24
N ALA A 41 -6.65 -17.20 25.50
CA ALA A 41 -7.58 -17.70 26.53
C ALA A 41 -9.01 -17.14 26.36
N VAL A 42 -9.21 -16.10 25.57
CA VAL A 42 -10.55 -15.54 25.30
C VAL A 42 -11.29 -16.45 24.32
N PRO A 43 -12.61 -16.72 24.52
CA PRO A 43 -13.39 -17.60 23.65
C PRO A 43 -13.68 -17.01 22.26
N THR A 44 -13.01 -15.94 21.89
CA THR A 44 -13.16 -15.27 20.59
C THR A 44 -12.14 -15.85 19.59
N PRO A 45 -12.56 -16.27 18.39
CA PRO A 45 -11.64 -16.73 17.36
C PRO A 45 -10.59 -15.66 17.03
N LEU A 46 -9.31 -16.04 17.02
CA LEU A 46 -8.17 -15.15 16.78
C LEU A 46 -8.31 -14.34 15.48
N ILE A 47 -8.99 -14.91 14.49
CA ILE A 47 -9.22 -14.25 13.20
C ILE A 47 -9.94 -12.90 13.34
N TRP A 48 -10.90 -12.78 14.26
CA TRP A 48 -11.62 -11.53 14.47
C TRP A 48 -10.74 -10.45 15.12
N ILE A 49 -9.85 -10.87 16.01
CA ILE A 49 -8.88 -9.95 16.64
C ILE A 49 -7.90 -9.41 15.59
N ILE A 50 -7.38 -10.30 14.76
CA ILE A 50 -6.47 -9.92 13.69
C ILE A 50 -7.18 -9.04 12.65
N ALA A 51 -8.39 -9.40 12.24
CA ALA A 51 -9.19 -8.61 11.31
C ALA A 51 -9.46 -7.21 11.84
N GLY A 52 -9.88 -7.08 13.11
CA GLY A 52 -10.12 -5.78 13.73
C GLY A 52 -8.86 -4.90 13.76
N ARG A 53 -7.71 -5.47 14.09
CA ARG A 53 -6.42 -4.76 14.06
C ARG A 53 -6.03 -4.34 12.64
N THR A 54 -6.22 -5.22 11.66
CA THR A 54 -5.91 -4.89 10.26
C THR A 54 -6.78 -3.77 9.73
N ILE A 55 -8.08 -3.78 10.04
CA ILE A 55 -9.00 -2.69 9.69
C ILE A 55 -8.56 -1.39 10.36
N TRP A 56 -8.22 -1.42 11.66
CA TRP A 56 -7.73 -0.24 12.36
C TRP A 56 -6.46 0.32 11.73
N ASN A 57 -5.50 -0.54 11.39
CA ASN A 57 -4.26 -0.14 10.74
C ASN A 57 -4.49 0.44 9.33
N ALA A 58 -5.46 -0.12 8.60
CA ALA A 58 -5.88 0.43 7.32
C ALA A 58 -6.48 1.84 7.48
N LEU A 59 -7.30 2.07 8.51
CA LEU A 59 -7.84 3.40 8.82
C LEU A 59 -6.73 4.41 9.17
N ILE A 60 -5.73 4.02 9.96
CA ILE A 60 -4.55 4.87 10.21
C ILE A 60 -3.80 5.14 8.89
N GLY A 61 -3.74 4.17 7.99
CA GLY A 61 -3.18 4.34 6.64
C GLY A 61 -3.88 5.47 5.85
N ILE A 62 -5.20 5.65 6.01
CA ILE A 62 -5.93 6.77 5.42
C ILE A 62 -5.40 8.11 5.96
N VAL A 63 -5.19 8.20 7.27
CA VAL A 63 -4.66 9.43 7.89
C VAL A 63 -3.29 9.78 7.30
N ASN A 64 -2.42 8.78 7.10
CA ASN A 64 -1.13 8.98 6.45
C ASN A 64 -1.27 9.43 4.99
N GLY A 65 -2.18 8.81 4.23
CA GLY A 65 -2.46 9.21 2.85
C GLY A 65 -2.97 10.65 2.75
N VAL A 66 -3.90 11.02 3.62
CA VAL A 66 -4.43 12.39 3.71
C VAL A 66 -3.32 13.38 4.12
N ALA A 67 -2.49 13.03 5.10
CA ALA A 67 -1.37 13.87 5.53
C ALA A 67 -0.39 14.15 4.38
N ILE A 68 -0.07 13.14 3.57
CA ILE A 68 0.79 13.31 2.39
C ILE A 68 0.14 14.21 1.34
N LEU A 69 -1.17 14.06 1.10
CA LEU A 69 -1.91 14.96 0.20
C LEU A 69 -1.91 16.40 0.70
N VAL A 70 -2.11 16.61 2.00
CA VAL A 70 -2.06 17.94 2.63
C VAL A 70 -0.68 18.56 2.44
N VAL A 71 0.39 17.82 2.72
CA VAL A 71 1.76 18.30 2.51
C VAL A 71 2.00 18.61 1.03
N ALA A 72 1.54 17.77 0.12
CA ALA A 72 1.69 18.00 -1.31
C ALA A 72 1.03 19.29 -1.78
N VAL A 73 -0.18 19.57 -1.29
CA VAL A 73 -0.93 20.79 -1.66
C VAL A 73 -0.32 22.02 -1.01
N PHE A 74 -0.09 22.01 0.30
CA PHE A 74 0.31 23.21 1.05
C PHE A 74 1.81 23.50 1.00
N VAL A 75 2.66 22.47 0.95
CA VAL A 75 4.12 22.65 0.96
C VAL A 75 4.70 22.60 -0.43
N LEU A 76 4.29 21.63 -1.25
CA LEU A 76 4.83 21.47 -2.60
C LEU A 76 4.03 22.25 -3.66
N HIS A 77 2.92 22.90 -3.27
CA HIS A 77 2.01 23.62 -4.18
C HIS A 77 1.66 22.77 -5.41
N ALA A 78 1.56 21.44 -5.21
CA ALA A 78 1.26 20.52 -6.28
C ALA A 78 -0.17 20.79 -6.81
N PRO A 79 -0.37 20.96 -8.12
CA PRO A 79 -1.69 21.08 -8.69
C PRO A 79 -2.41 19.73 -8.56
N VAL A 80 -3.17 19.56 -7.49
CA VAL A 80 -4.00 18.37 -7.29
C VAL A 80 -5.29 18.57 -8.10
N THR A 81 -5.30 18.02 -9.29
CA THR A 81 -6.51 17.96 -10.12
C THR A 81 -7.09 16.55 -9.97
N VAL A 82 -8.27 16.45 -9.38
CA VAL A 82 -9.05 15.20 -9.35
C VAL A 82 -10.09 15.35 -10.46
N ALA A 83 -9.94 14.55 -11.53
CA ALA A 83 -10.86 14.62 -12.66
C ALA A 83 -12.27 14.15 -12.26
N ASP A 84 -12.34 13.04 -11.52
CA ASP A 84 -13.59 12.44 -11.04
C ASP A 84 -13.49 12.10 -9.55
N LEU A 85 -14.01 12.96 -8.68
CA LEU A 85 -13.98 12.75 -7.23
C LEU A 85 -14.69 11.46 -6.78
N PRO A 86 -15.89 11.10 -7.28
CA PRO A 86 -16.54 9.85 -6.92
C PRO A 86 -15.71 8.62 -7.27
N MET A 87 -15.13 8.60 -8.47
CA MET A 87 -14.28 7.50 -8.94
C MET A 87 -13.00 7.40 -8.14
N PHE A 88 -12.41 8.54 -7.78
CA PHE A 88 -11.21 8.60 -6.93
C PHE A 88 -11.49 8.00 -5.55
N LEU A 89 -12.59 8.38 -4.90
CA LEU A 89 -12.97 7.87 -3.59
C LEU A 89 -13.26 6.36 -3.65
N LEU A 90 -13.95 5.90 -4.69
CA LEU A 90 -14.23 4.48 -4.88
C LEU A 90 -12.93 3.68 -5.07
N ALA A 91 -12.05 4.13 -5.96
CA ALA A 91 -10.75 3.51 -6.19
C ALA A 91 -9.92 3.47 -4.91
N PHE A 92 -9.92 4.55 -4.14
CA PHE A 92 -9.23 4.64 -2.87
C PHE A 92 -9.76 3.63 -1.84
N LEU A 93 -11.07 3.50 -1.69
CA LEU A 93 -11.70 2.53 -0.78
C LEU A 93 -11.40 1.09 -1.19
N ILE A 94 -11.51 0.76 -2.48
CA ILE A 94 -11.21 -0.58 -2.98
C ILE A 94 -9.73 -0.91 -2.75
N THR A 95 -8.85 0.04 -2.97
CA THR A 95 -7.41 -0.13 -2.72
C THR A 95 -7.13 -0.36 -1.24
N LEU A 96 -7.79 0.38 -0.36
CA LEU A 96 -7.68 0.21 1.08
C LEU A 96 -8.13 -1.20 1.53
N LEU A 97 -9.27 -1.66 1.03
CA LEU A 97 -9.77 -3.01 1.30
C LEU A 97 -8.81 -4.09 0.78
N SER A 98 -8.24 -3.88 -0.39
CA SER A 98 -7.23 -4.76 -0.99
C SER A 98 -5.96 -4.82 -0.13
N LEU A 99 -5.47 -3.67 0.36
CA LEU A 99 -4.34 -3.61 1.29
C LEU A 99 -4.65 -4.31 2.61
N ALA A 100 -5.84 -4.11 3.16
CA ALA A 100 -6.28 -4.77 4.39
C ALA A 100 -6.33 -6.29 4.21
N ALA A 101 -6.86 -6.78 3.09
CA ALA A 101 -6.91 -8.21 2.77
C ALA A 101 -5.49 -8.81 2.66
N LEU A 102 -4.58 -8.15 1.97
CA LEU A 102 -3.18 -8.57 1.91
C LEU A 102 -2.49 -8.52 3.28
N GLY A 103 -2.76 -7.50 4.08
CA GLY A 103 -2.30 -7.41 5.46
C GLY A 103 -2.74 -8.61 6.31
N LEU A 104 -3.97 -9.10 6.13
CA LEU A 104 -4.46 -10.33 6.78
C LEU A 104 -3.67 -11.57 6.34
N VAL A 105 -3.42 -11.71 5.05
CA VAL A 105 -2.63 -12.83 4.51
C VAL A 105 -1.21 -12.81 5.08
N PHE A 106 -0.55 -11.66 5.06
CA PHE A 106 0.80 -11.53 5.64
C PHE A 106 0.81 -11.70 7.15
N SER A 107 -0.19 -11.20 7.86
CA SER A 107 -0.32 -11.40 9.30
C SER A 107 -0.34 -12.89 9.66
N SER A 108 -1.08 -13.71 8.90
CA SER A 108 -1.11 -15.16 9.12
C SER A 108 0.27 -15.81 8.90
N ALA A 109 1.02 -15.37 7.89
CA ALA A 109 2.38 -15.83 7.63
C ALA A 109 3.36 -15.40 8.75
N PHE A 110 3.20 -14.18 9.28
CA PHE A 110 4.05 -13.66 10.35
C PHE A 110 3.81 -14.36 11.70
N VAL A 111 2.60 -14.89 11.96
CA VAL A 111 2.35 -15.73 13.14
C VAL A 111 3.25 -16.96 13.15
N LEU A 112 3.51 -17.55 12.00
CA LEU A 112 4.31 -18.76 11.84
C LEU A 112 5.82 -18.47 11.91
N THR A 113 6.23 -17.22 11.73
CA THR A 113 7.64 -16.84 11.63
C THR A 113 8.13 -16.20 12.92
N ARG A 114 9.27 -16.67 13.45
CA ARG A 114 9.90 -16.07 14.65
C ARG A 114 10.52 -14.69 14.40
N GLN A 115 10.82 -14.37 13.14
CA GLN A 115 11.51 -13.14 12.72
C GLN A 115 10.63 -12.31 11.76
N ALA A 116 9.42 -12.02 12.19
CA ALA A 116 8.46 -11.25 11.38
C ALA A 116 9.03 -9.90 10.90
N GLY A 117 9.81 -9.20 11.74
CA GLY A 117 10.42 -7.92 11.37
C GLY A 117 11.42 -8.01 10.22
N VAL A 118 12.23 -9.07 10.16
CA VAL A 118 13.19 -9.29 9.05
C VAL A 118 12.42 -9.57 7.76
N LEU A 119 11.36 -10.37 7.87
CA LEU A 119 10.52 -10.71 6.71
C LEU A 119 9.76 -9.48 6.19
N THR A 120 9.21 -8.67 7.09
CA THR A 120 8.52 -7.43 6.74
C THR A 120 9.43 -6.47 5.99
N ASN A 121 10.61 -6.17 6.57
CA ASN A 121 11.59 -5.27 5.93
C ASN A 121 12.12 -5.83 4.60
N GLY A 122 12.32 -7.14 4.51
CA GLY A 122 12.78 -7.80 3.29
C GLY A 122 11.74 -7.80 2.17
N LEU A 123 10.46 -7.87 2.51
CA LEU A 123 9.36 -7.87 1.53
C LEU A 123 8.91 -6.46 1.13
N GLU A 124 9.13 -5.46 1.98
CA GLU A 124 8.64 -4.10 1.77
C GLU A 124 9.11 -3.50 0.44
N PHE A 125 10.41 -3.50 0.20
CA PHE A 125 11.00 -2.93 -1.01
C PHE A 125 10.60 -3.66 -2.30
N PRO A 126 10.70 -4.99 -2.39
CA PRO A 126 10.23 -5.73 -3.57
C PRO A 126 8.76 -5.49 -3.88
N ILE A 127 7.92 -5.34 -2.86
CA ILE A 127 6.50 -5.10 -3.04
C ILE A 127 6.25 -3.68 -3.56
N TYR A 128 6.95 -2.65 -3.05
CA TYR A 128 6.82 -1.28 -3.57
C TYR A 128 7.20 -1.19 -5.05
N VAL A 129 8.23 -1.91 -5.45
CA VAL A 129 8.62 -1.99 -6.86
C VAL A 129 7.57 -2.76 -7.66
N ALA A 130 7.14 -3.91 -7.19
CA ALA A 130 6.18 -4.77 -7.89
C ALA A 130 4.78 -4.13 -8.02
N THR A 131 4.34 -3.35 -7.04
CA THR A 131 3.04 -2.65 -7.09
C THR A 131 3.04 -1.39 -7.94
N GLY A 132 4.20 -0.96 -8.46
CA GLY A 132 4.29 0.25 -9.27
C GLY A 132 4.16 1.54 -8.47
N CYS A 133 4.34 1.51 -7.13
CA CYS A 133 4.27 2.71 -6.29
C CYS A 133 5.39 3.70 -6.62
N MET A 134 6.61 3.20 -6.81
CA MET A 134 7.79 4.02 -7.10
C MET A 134 7.96 4.29 -8.59
N TYR A 135 7.74 3.29 -9.42
CA TYR A 135 7.95 3.34 -10.86
C TYR A 135 6.75 2.78 -11.61
N PRO A 136 6.45 3.24 -12.82
CA PRO A 136 5.44 2.63 -13.67
C PRO A 136 5.76 1.15 -13.92
N ILE A 137 4.74 0.29 -13.86
CA ILE A 137 4.89 -1.16 -14.07
C ILE A 137 5.49 -1.46 -15.46
N ALA A 138 5.26 -0.57 -16.43
CA ALA A 138 5.78 -0.70 -17.80
C ALA A 138 7.32 -0.75 -17.88
N ILE A 139 8.04 -0.21 -16.89
CA ILE A 139 9.52 -0.25 -16.82
C ILE A 139 10.05 -1.57 -16.29
N LEU A 140 9.21 -2.32 -15.60
CA LEU A 140 9.62 -3.56 -14.96
C LEU A 140 10.00 -4.61 -16.02
N PRO A 141 11.04 -5.43 -15.74
CA PRO A 141 11.37 -6.55 -16.61
C PRO A 141 10.15 -7.45 -16.85
N PHE A 142 10.07 -8.08 -18.02
CA PHE A 142 8.93 -8.92 -18.43
C PHE A 142 8.56 -10.00 -17.40
N TRP A 143 9.52 -10.50 -16.63
CA TRP A 143 9.29 -11.51 -15.59
C TRP A 143 8.61 -10.94 -14.34
N ALA A 144 8.72 -9.64 -14.08
CA ALA A 144 8.07 -8.97 -12.94
C ALA A 144 6.61 -8.60 -13.26
N GLY A 145 6.23 -8.48 -14.54
CA GLY A 145 4.88 -8.16 -14.96
C GLY A 145 3.80 -9.08 -14.38
N PRO A 146 3.92 -10.42 -14.49
CA PRO A 146 2.95 -11.34 -13.89
C PRO A 146 2.82 -11.19 -12.37
N LEU A 147 3.92 -10.90 -11.67
CA LEU A 147 3.91 -10.65 -10.22
C LEU A 147 3.13 -9.36 -9.90
N SER A 148 3.40 -8.28 -10.63
CA SER A 148 2.69 -7.01 -10.48
C SER A 148 1.19 -7.15 -10.71
N LEU A 149 0.80 -7.87 -11.75
CA LEU A 149 -0.60 -8.09 -12.10
C LEU A 149 -1.33 -9.00 -11.09
N SER A 150 -0.61 -9.86 -10.38
CA SER A 150 -1.19 -10.72 -9.33
C SER A 150 -1.44 -9.96 -8.02
N LEU A 151 -0.79 -8.81 -7.83
CA LEU A 151 -0.95 -7.99 -6.63
C LEU A 151 -2.14 -7.04 -6.81
N ALA A 152 -3.19 -7.22 -6.01
CA ALA A 152 -4.36 -6.36 -6.04
C ALA A 152 -4.08 -4.85 -5.83
N PRO A 153 -3.11 -4.43 -4.98
CA PRO A 153 -2.75 -3.01 -4.84
C PRO A 153 -2.21 -2.36 -6.12
N SER A 154 -1.63 -3.12 -7.05
CA SER A 154 -1.15 -2.58 -8.32
C SER A 154 -2.30 -1.99 -9.14
N TRP A 155 -3.40 -2.70 -9.21
CA TRP A 155 -4.63 -2.22 -9.86
C TRP A 155 -5.24 -1.02 -9.14
N GLY A 156 -5.14 -1.03 -7.80
CA GLY A 156 -5.64 0.07 -6.97
C GLY A 156 -4.91 1.37 -7.23
N ILE A 157 -3.57 1.35 -7.28
CA ILE A 157 -2.79 2.57 -7.53
C ILE A 157 -3.01 3.11 -8.93
N ASP A 158 -3.13 2.22 -9.92
CA ASP A 158 -3.41 2.64 -11.30
C ASP A 158 -4.82 3.23 -11.42
N ALA A 159 -5.82 2.64 -10.75
CA ALA A 159 -7.17 3.19 -10.71
C ALA A 159 -7.21 4.58 -10.04
N ILE A 160 -6.47 4.78 -8.94
CA ILE A 160 -6.34 6.09 -8.27
C ILE A 160 -5.68 7.11 -9.19
N ARG A 161 -4.63 6.72 -9.92
CA ARG A 161 -3.94 7.59 -10.87
C ARG A 161 -4.84 8.00 -12.03
N ILE A 162 -5.57 7.05 -12.59
CA ILE A 162 -6.54 7.32 -13.68
C ILE A 162 -7.64 8.25 -13.19
N ALA A 163 -8.21 8.00 -12.01
CA ALA A 163 -9.23 8.86 -11.42
C ALA A 163 -8.74 10.27 -11.09
N ALA A 164 -7.45 10.42 -10.82
CA ALA A 164 -6.77 11.71 -10.67
C ALA A 164 -6.46 12.39 -12.02
N GLY A 165 -6.81 11.79 -13.15
CA GLY A 165 -6.56 12.33 -14.50
C GLY A 165 -5.17 12.03 -15.03
N TYR A 166 -4.44 11.07 -14.43
CA TYR A 166 -3.12 10.64 -14.92
C TYR A 166 -3.25 9.34 -15.68
N ASN A 167 -2.78 9.37 -16.94
CA ASN A 167 -2.57 8.13 -17.68
C ASN A 167 -1.13 7.65 -17.41
N PRO A 168 -0.94 6.55 -16.67
CA PRO A 168 0.40 6.05 -16.35
C PRO A 168 1.18 5.64 -17.61
N GLN A 169 0.50 5.22 -18.67
CA GLN A 169 1.13 4.87 -19.95
C GLN A 169 1.60 6.11 -20.71
N GLY A 170 0.78 7.16 -20.79
CA GLY A 170 1.14 8.40 -21.49
C GLY A 170 2.28 9.20 -20.85
N LEU A 171 2.48 9.09 -19.53
CA LEU A 171 3.65 9.65 -18.86
C LEU A 171 4.93 8.91 -19.24
N TRP A 172 4.83 7.62 -19.47
CA TRP A 172 5.95 6.78 -19.84
C TRP A 172 6.34 6.95 -21.31
N ASP A 173 5.37 6.99 -22.22
CA ASP A 173 5.61 7.26 -23.64
C ASP A 173 6.30 8.60 -23.82
N GLY A 174 5.95 9.62 -23.03
CA GLY A 174 6.63 10.92 -23.00
C GLY A 174 8.08 10.83 -22.48
N PHE A 175 8.36 9.97 -21.52
CA PHE A 175 9.70 9.81 -20.94
C PHE A 175 10.61 8.96 -21.82
N VAL A 176 10.11 7.87 -22.40
CA VAL A 176 10.87 7.02 -23.34
C VAL A 176 11.18 7.78 -24.61
N GLY A 177 10.24 8.57 -25.14
CA GLY A 177 10.47 9.42 -26.30
C GLY A 177 11.52 10.53 -26.10
N THR A 178 11.89 10.84 -24.84
CA THR A 178 13.01 11.76 -24.54
C THR A 178 14.36 11.05 -24.40
N LEU A 179 14.38 9.71 -24.33
CA LEU A 179 15.58 8.89 -24.20
C LEU A 179 16.03 8.27 -25.53
N ASP A 180 15.21 8.33 -26.57
CA ASP A 180 15.62 7.96 -27.91
C ASP A 180 16.46 9.10 -28.51
N PRO A 181 17.72 8.83 -28.92
CA PRO A 181 18.65 9.80 -29.46
C PRO A 181 18.26 10.30 -30.84
#